data_b0175cd3013b4a1331ab6ddf30f8ba5c
#
_entry.id   b0175cd3013b4a1331ab6ddf30f8ba5c
#
_cell.length_a   1.000
_cell.length_b   1.000
_cell.length_c   1.000
_cell.angle_alpha   90.00
_cell.angle_beta   90.00
_cell.angle_gamma   90.00
#
_symmetry.space_group_name_H-M   'P 1'
#
loop_
_entity.id
_entity.type
_entity.pdbx_description
1 polymer ?
#
loop_
_entity_poly.entity_id
_entity_poly.type
_entity_poly.pdbx_seq_one_letter_code
_entity_poly.pdbx_strand_id
1 'polypeptide(L)'
;MLFEPFPEYKPRDFVFKIASTPQELQGYWNLRRDVFCEEQGVFVEHDRDEVDAHAIPLICATLVAGMVDEVVGTVRIDEREPRLWYGSRLCVHKAHRRLTEMSRG
;
A
#
# COMPACT_ATOMS: atom_id res chain seq x y z
N MET A 1 6.26 18.64 29.88
CA MET A 1 5.98 18.06 29.28
C MET A 1 5.30 17.48 28.92
N LEU A 2 4.89 17.44 28.77
CA LEU A 2 4.28 16.74 28.42
C LEU A 2 4.49 16.00 27.70
N PHE A 3 4.81 15.68 27.93
CA PHE A 3 5.22 14.86 27.13
C PHE A 3 4.38 14.04 26.52
N GLU A 4 4.72 13.54 25.38
CA GLU A 4 3.89 12.68 24.69
C GLU A 4 3.88 11.37 25.37
N PRO A 5 2.94 11.10 26.15
CA PRO A 5 2.93 9.86 26.88
C PRO A 5 2.58 8.65 26.06
N PHE A 6 2.04 8.86 24.85
CA PHE A 6 1.59 7.72 24.03
C PHE A 6 2.17 7.82 22.64
N PRO A 7 3.44 7.46 22.49
CA PRO A 7 4.05 7.53 21.16
C PRO A 7 3.30 6.70 20.13
N GLU A 8 2.67 5.63 20.54
CA GLU A 8 1.95 4.80 19.60
C GLU A 8 0.71 5.48 19.07
N TYR A 9 0.27 6.55 19.69
CA TYR A 9 -0.89 7.30 19.23
C TYR A 9 -0.53 8.54 18.47
N LYS A 10 0.74 8.78 18.30
CA LYS A 10 1.11 9.91 17.47
C LYS A 10 0.61 9.67 16.08
N PRO A 11 -0.08 10.63 15.49
CA PRO A 11 -0.50 10.46 14.11
C PRO A 11 0.72 10.32 13.24
N ARG A 12 0.70 9.31 12.40
CA ARG A 12 1.72 9.17 11.39
C ARG A 12 1.25 9.88 10.15
N ASP A 13 2.17 10.54 9.51
CA ASP A 13 1.87 11.13 8.23
C ASP A 13 1.89 10.05 7.18
N PHE A 14 0.94 10.12 6.26
CA PHE A 14 0.84 9.19 5.14
C PHE A 14 0.82 9.99 3.86
N VAL A 15 1.27 9.36 2.79
CA VAL A 15 1.18 9.96 1.48
C VAL A 15 0.67 8.91 0.51
N PHE A 16 -0.22 9.33 -0.38
CA PHE A 16 -0.64 8.54 -1.53
C PHE A 16 0.11 9.06 -2.73
N LYS A 17 0.74 8.17 -3.47
CA LYS A 17 1.49 8.60 -4.63
C LYS A 17 1.70 7.44 -5.58
N ILE A 18 2.11 7.75 -6.80
CA ILE A 18 2.54 6.74 -7.75
C ILE A 18 3.92 6.27 -7.31
N ALA A 19 4.10 4.97 -7.22
CA ALA A 19 5.40 4.41 -6.89
C ALA A 19 6.35 4.69 -8.04
N SER A 20 7.43 5.40 -7.75
CA SER A 20 8.34 5.85 -8.82
C SER A 20 9.80 5.52 -8.56
N THR A 21 10.21 5.43 -7.30
CA THR A 21 11.60 5.10 -7.00
C THR A 21 11.75 3.59 -6.90
N PRO A 22 12.97 3.07 -7.09
CA PRO A 22 13.19 1.63 -6.93
C PRO A 22 12.76 1.12 -5.56
N GLN A 23 12.99 1.91 -4.51
CA GLN A 23 12.60 1.52 -3.18
C GLN A 23 11.09 1.44 -3.04
N GLU A 24 10.38 2.41 -3.60
CA GLU A 24 8.93 2.42 -3.55
C GLU A 24 8.33 1.26 -4.35
N LEU A 25 8.89 0.98 -5.51
CA LEU A 25 8.43 -0.14 -6.32
C LEU A 25 8.71 -1.46 -5.63
N GLN A 26 9.84 -1.58 -4.97
CA GLN A 26 10.14 -2.79 -4.22
C GLN A 26 9.13 -2.99 -3.10
N GLY A 27 8.79 -1.92 -2.39
CA GLY A 27 7.79 -1.99 -1.33
C GLY A 27 6.41 -2.35 -1.87
N TYR A 28 6.07 -1.81 -3.02
CA TYR A 28 4.81 -2.11 -3.71
C TYR A 28 4.70 -3.60 -4.00
N TRP A 29 5.73 -4.20 -4.61
CA TRP A 29 5.70 -5.61 -4.96
C TRP A 29 5.77 -6.50 -3.72
N ASN A 30 6.57 -6.10 -2.74
CA ASN A 30 6.71 -6.89 -1.52
C ASN A 30 5.40 -6.98 -0.76
N LEU A 31 4.69 -5.87 -0.64
CA LEU A 31 3.44 -5.87 0.09
C LEU A 31 2.39 -6.71 -0.61
N ARG A 32 2.32 -6.61 -1.93
CA ARG A 32 1.39 -7.44 -2.70
C ARG A 32 1.69 -8.91 -2.50
N ARG A 33 2.96 -9.27 -2.52
CA ARG A 33 3.34 -10.66 -2.31
C ARG A 33 2.97 -11.11 -0.90
N ASP A 34 3.24 -10.29 0.09
CA ASP A 34 2.94 -10.66 1.47
C ASP A 34 1.45 -10.89 1.66
N VAL A 35 0.62 -10.03 1.08
CA VAL A 35 -0.82 -10.15 1.29
C VAL A 35 -1.41 -11.26 0.44
N PHE A 36 -1.13 -11.26 -0.86
CA PHE A 36 -1.83 -12.17 -1.77
C PHE A 36 -1.23 -13.55 -1.84
N CYS A 37 0.06 -13.68 -1.60
CA CYS A 37 0.71 -14.99 -1.64
C CYS A 37 0.86 -15.58 -0.25
N GLU A 38 1.35 -14.80 0.71
CA GLU A 38 1.64 -15.33 2.03
C GLU A 38 0.43 -15.38 2.94
N GLU A 39 -0.35 -14.30 3.00
CA GLU A 39 -1.51 -14.29 3.91
C GLU A 39 -2.70 -15.03 3.33
N GLN A 40 -3.06 -14.70 2.11
CA GLN A 40 -4.29 -15.21 1.51
C GLN A 40 -4.09 -16.51 0.75
N GLY A 41 -2.87 -16.73 0.27
CA GLY A 41 -2.58 -17.95 -0.45
C GLY A 41 -3.27 -18.06 -1.79
N VAL A 42 -3.74 -16.94 -2.35
CA VAL A 42 -4.44 -16.94 -3.63
C VAL A 42 -3.48 -17.23 -4.76
N PHE A 43 -2.25 -16.75 -4.64
CA PHE A 43 -1.20 -16.96 -5.64
C PHE A 43 -0.04 -17.69 -5.00
N VAL A 44 0.67 -18.49 -5.80
CA VAL A 44 1.74 -19.33 -5.27
C VAL A 44 3.07 -18.59 -5.16
N GLU A 45 3.53 -18.02 -6.25
CA GLU A 45 4.84 -17.36 -6.25
C GLU A 45 4.73 -15.85 -6.24
N HIS A 46 3.86 -15.31 -7.07
CA HIS A 46 3.65 -13.88 -7.14
C HIS A 46 2.24 -13.63 -7.66
N ASP A 47 1.78 -12.42 -7.49
CA ASP A 47 0.44 -12.02 -7.90
C ASP A 47 0.46 -11.15 -9.16
N ARG A 48 1.59 -11.10 -9.85
CA ARG A 48 1.72 -10.28 -11.04
C ARG A 48 1.03 -10.94 -12.22
N ASP A 49 0.44 -10.13 -13.06
CA ASP A 49 -0.19 -10.61 -14.27
C ASP A 49 0.05 -9.60 -15.40
N GLU A 50 -0.59 -9.84 -16.54
CA GLU A 50 -0.34 -9.01 -17.71
C GLU A 50 -0.83 -7.57 -17.55
N VAL A 51 -1.78 -7.34 -16.66
CA VAL A 51 -2.27 -5.99 -16.41
C VAL A 51 -1.16 -5.12 -15.82
N ASP A 52 -0.27 -5.73 -15.04
CA ASP A 52 0.81 -4.99 -14.40
C ASP A 52 1.76 -4.32 -15.41
N ALA A 53 1.79 -4.80 -16.64
CA ALA A 53 2.67 -4.24 -17.65
C ALA A 53 2.29 -2.79 -17.98
N HIS A 54 1.02 -2.42 -17.81
CA HIS A 54 0.58 -1.07 -18.16
C HIS A 54 -0.17 -0.37 -17.02
N ALA A 55 -0.37 -1.04 -15.89
CA ALA A 55 -1.08 -0.43 -14.78
C ALA A 55 -0.20 0.57 -14.06
N ILE A 56 -0.85 1.52 -13.41
CA ILE A 56 -0.15 2.52 -12.61
C ILE A 56 -0.09 2.03 -11.17
N PRO A 57 1.10 1.87 -10.62
CA PRO A 57 1.25 1.42 -9.24
C PRO A 57 1.10 2.59 -8.27
N LEU A 58 0.05 2.54 -7.46
CA LEU A 58 -0.16 3.55 -6.44
C LEU A 58 0.17 2.95 -5.08
N ILE A 59 0.77 3.76 -4.24
CA ILE A 59 1.10 3.33 -2.89
C ILE A 59 0.58 4.32 -1.87
N CYS A 60 0.32 3.81 -0.69
CA CYS A 60 0.15 4.60 0.50
C CYS A 60 1.36 4.28 1.38
N ALA A 61 2.09 5.30 1.77
CA ALA A 61 3.32 5.09 2.52
C ALA A 61 3.34 6.00 3.73
N THR A 62 4.04 5.54 4.76
CA THR A 62 4.28 6.38 5.93
C THR A 62 5.43 7.31 5.65
N LEU A 63 5.42 8.45 6.34
CA LEU A 63 6.47 9.44 6.21
C LEU A 63 7.21 9.58 7.53
N VAL A 64 8.53 9.71 7.44
CA VAL A 64 9.37 10.03 8.58
C VAL A 64 10.22 11.20 8.16
N ALA A 65 10.08 12.32 8.88
CA ALA A 65 10.81 13.54 8.55
C ALA A 65 10.59 13.97 7.10
N GLY A 66 9.35 13.78 6.62
CA GLY A 66 9.00 14.19 5.27
C GLY A 66 9.42 13.22 4.18
N MET A 67 10.02 12.09 4.54
CA MET A 67 10.51 11.13 3.56
C MET A 67 9.73 9.82 3.68
N VAL A 68 9.56 9.15 2.55
CA VAL A 68 8.86 7.87 2.52
C VAL A 68 9.63 6.86 3.36
N ASP A 69 8.92 6.20 4.27
CA ASP A 69 9.53 5.22 5.14
C ASP A 69 9.08 3.81 4.79
N GLU A 70 7.78 3.55 4.83
CA GLU A 70 7.28 2.20 4.64
C GLU A 70 6.04 2.23 3.77
N VAL A 71 5.96 1.32 2.81
CA VAL A 71 4.77 1.14 2.00
C VAL A 71 3.77 0.29 2.78
N VAL A 72 2.62 0.86 3.09
CA VAL A 72 1.62 0.18 3.92
C VAL A 72 0.34 -0.13 3.17
N GLY A 73 0.19 0.38 1.96
CA GLY A 73 -0.96 0.08 1.14
C GLY A 73 -0.60 0.18 -0.32
N THR A 74 -1.27 -0.60 -1.14
CA THR A 74 -1.06 -0.56 -2.60
C THR A 74 -2.38 -0.72 -3.30
N VAL A 75 -2.43 -0.19 -4.51
CA VAL A 75 -3.50 -0.48 -5.46
C VAL A 75 -2.91 -0.22 -6.84
N ARG A 76 -3.32 -1.01 -7.81
CA ARG A 76 -2.94 -0.72 -9.20
C ARG A 76 -4.19 -0.24 -9.91
N ILE A 77 -4.02 0.75 -10.80
CA ILE A 77 -5.12 1.23 -11.60
C ILE A 77 -4.75 1.10 -13.06
N ASP A 78 -5.73 0.75 -13.87
CA ASP A 78 -5.52 0.62 -15.30
C ASP A 78 -6.77 1.10 -16.03
N GLU A 79 -6.53 1.66 -17.20
CA GLU A 79 -7.63 2.15 -18.03
C GLU A 79 -8.08 1.03 -18.94
N ARG A 80 -9.29 0.52 -18.71
CA ARG A 80 -9.84 -0.58 -19.48
C ARG A 80 -10.47 -0.12 -20.76
N GLU A 81 -11.11 1.04 -20.69
CA GLU A 81 -11.73 1.68 -21.84
C GLU A 81 -11.47 3.17 -21.67
N PRO A 82 -11.59 3.95 -22.74
CA PRO A 82 -11.33 5.40 -22.60
C PRO A 82 -12.12 5.98 -21.45
N ARG A 83 -11.40 6.60 -20.51
CA ARG A 83 -11.96 7.25 -19.33
C ARG A 83 -12.56 6.29 -18.31
N LEU A 84 -12.33 4.99 -18.46
CA LEU A 84 -12.85 4.02 -17.51
C LEU A 84 -11.68 3.32 -16.83
N TRP A 85 -11.43 3.69 -15.59
CA TRP A 85 -10.31 3.21 -14.81
C TRP A 85 -10.76 2.21 -13.76
N TYR A 86 -10.01 1.14 -13.62
CA TYR A 86 -10.29 0.13 -12.63
C TYR A 86 -9.15 0.06 -11.63
N GLY A 87 -9.52 -0.11 -10.35
CA GLY A 87 -8.55 -0.40 -9.32
C GLY A 87 -8.59 -1.87 -8.98
N SER A 88 -7.42 -2.46 -8.80
CA SER A 88 -7.32 -3.87 -8.42
C SER A 88 -6.07 -4.09 -7.60
N ARG A 89 -5.93 -5.28 -7.03
CA ARG A 89 -4.83 -5.63 -6.15
C ARG A 89 -4.70 -4.64 -5.00
N LEU A 90 -5.84 -4.20 -4.45
CA LEU A 90 -5.84 -3.35 -3.27
C LEU A 90 -5.44 -4.18 -2.07
N CYS A 91 -4.43 -3.74 -1.35
CA CYS A 91 -4.05 -4.41 -0.13
C CYS A 91 -3.48 -3.41 0.85
N VAL A 92 -3.60 -3.76 2.13
CA VAL A 92 -3.12 -2.93 3.23
C VAL A 92 -2.34 -3.84 4.17
N HIS A 93 -1.18 -3.36 4.60
CA HIS A 93 -0.36 -4.11 5.54
C HIS A 93 -1.17 -4.42 6.78
N LYS A 94 -1.10 -5.67 7.24
CA LYS A 94 -1.99 -6.11 8.33
C LYS A 94 -1.85 -5.30 9.60
N ALA A 95 -0.67 -4.76 9.84
CA ALA A 95 -0.46 -3.94 11.02
C ALA A 95 -1.27 -2.65 10.97
N HIS A 96 -1.73 -2.25 9.79
CA HIS A 96 -2.49 -1.01 9.60
C HIS A 96 -3.96 -1.24 9.35
N ARG A 97 -4.36 -2.49 9.08
CA ARG A 97 -5.76 -2.80 8.81
C ARG A 97 -6.64 -2.62 10.04
N ARG A 98 -6.08 -2.86 11.21
CA ARG A 98 -6.84 -2.68 12.45
C ARG A 98 -7.32 -1.25 12.63
N LEU A 99 -6.44 -0.30 12.30
CA LEU A 99 -6.82 1.10 12.42
C LEU A 99 -7.95 1.43 11.46
N THR A 100 -7.90 0.88 10.26
CA THR A 100 -8.95 1.09 9.28
C THR A 100 -10.27 0.54 9.77
N GLU A 101 -10.25 -0.65 10.33
CA GLU A 101 -11.46 -1.26 10.85
C GLU A 101 -12.04 -0.46 12.00
N MET A 102 -11.19 0.01 12.88
CA MET A 102 -11.65 0.81 14.00
C MET A 102 -12.24 2.13 13.53
N SER A 103 -11.68 2.70 12.49
CA SER A 103 -12.22 3.93 11.94
C SER A 103 -13.62 3.77 11.39
N ARG A 104 -13.90 2.60 10.86
CA ARG A 104 -15.22 2.36 10.29
C ARG A 104 -16.25 2.04 11.34
N GLY A 105 -15.81 1.49 12.43
CA GLY A 105 -16.69 1.14 13.52
C GLY A 105 -17.04 2.34 14.32
#